data_09741c345ceb41019f501dc756c78305
#
_entry.id   09741c345ceb41019f501dc756c78305
#
_cell.length_a   1.000
_cell.length_b   1.000
_cell.length_c   1.000
_cell.angle_alpha   90.00
_cell.angle_beta   90.00
_cell.angle_gamma   90.00
#
_symmetry.space_group_name_H-M   'P 1'
#
loop_
_entity.id
_entity.type
_entity.pdbx_description
1 polymer ?
#
loop_
_entity_poly.entity_id
_entity_poly.type
_entity_poly.pdbx_seq_one_letter_code
_entity_poly.pdbx_strand_id
1 'polypeptide(L)'
;MDPLPQTLFADLMRRFYKHYEASTNSTFKQKFSELFDQLYKEDFDRAVSPKQPKILLPANKDELRTQLVKTYALYHPQEASEKFSLRFHSLEKAQSELIEPYAMSMMMTDTPGEKYDSFIQFAKATPDPSIKDKVYASLGLNINSEVRKKIFQSIFDVILGMVLKLLSWK
;
A
#
# COMPACT_ATOMS: atom_id res chain seq x y z
N MET A 1 7.57 6.07 -24.70
CA MET A 1 8.40 6.39 -23.52
C MET A 1 8.90 5.09 -22.93
N ASP A 2 10.19 4.98 -22.68
CA ASP A 2 10.78 3.79 -22.08
C ASP A 2 10.25 3.64 -20.62
N PRO A 3 9.67 2.49 -20.23
CA PRO A 3 9.13 2.27 -18.90
C PRO A 3 10.19 2.26 -17.78
N LEU A 4 11.44 1.97 -18.10
CA LEU A 4 12.54 1.86 -17.15
C LEU A 4 12.78 3.15 -16.33
N PRO A 5 12.85 4.35 -16.95
CA PRO A 5 13.02 5.60 -16.21
C PRO A 5 11.87 5.89 -15.23
N GLN A 6 10.63 5.53 -15.59
CA GLN A 6 9.45 5.79 -14.76
C GLN A 6 9.40 4.84 -13.55
N THR A 7 9.77 3.58 -13.73
CA THR A 7 9.86 2.61 -12.63
C THR A 7 10.97 3.02 -11.64
N LEU A 8 12.13 3.43 -12.15
CA LEU A 8 13.22 3.94 -11.33
C LEU A 8 12.80 5.18 -10.54
N PHE A 9 12.06 6.09 -11.17
CA PHE A 9 11.56 7.29 -10.52
C PHE A 9 10.55 6.95 -9.41
N ALA A 10 9.60 6.05 -9.66
CA ALA A 10 8.64 5.61 -8.65
C ALA A 10 9.35 4.95 -7.44
N ASP A 11 10.41 4.19 -7.67
CA ASP A 11 11.22 3.60 -6.59
C ASP A 11 11.99 4.66 -5.79
N LEU A 12 12.57 5.63 -6.49
CA LEU A 12 13.24 6.77 -5.86
C LEU A 12 12.26 7.56 -4.98
N MET A 13 11.05 7.81 -5.47
CA MET A 13 10.00 8.53 -4.74
C MET A 13 9.57 7.77 -3.49
N ARG A 14 9.44 6.45 -3.55
CA ARG A 14 9.14 5.64 -2.36
C ARG A 14 10.24 5.73 -1.29
N ARG A 15 11.51 5.72 -1.71
CA ARG A 15 12.64 5.92 -0.80
C ARG A 15 12.64 7.32 -0.19
N PHE A 16 12.28 8.31 -0.98
CA PHE A 16 12.22 9.70 -0.54
C PHE A 16 11.07 9.96 0.45
N TYR A 17 10.03 9.13 0.44
CA TYR A 17 8.85 9.28 1.30
C TYR A 17 9.21 9.41 2.79
N LYS A 18 10.18 8.67 3.28
CA LYS A 18 10.63 8.77 4.68
C LYS A 18 11.13 10.17 5.05
N HIS A 19 11.84 10.80 4.13
CA HIS A 19 12.32 12.17 4.32
C HIS A 19 11.19 13.19 4.21
N TYR A 20 10.27 12.97 3.29
CA TYR A 20 9.06 13.76 3.16
C TYR A 20 8.19 13.69 4.42
N GLU A 21 7.93 12.50 4.93
CA GLU A 21 7.15 12.29 6.14
C GLU A 21 7.79 12.95 7.37
N ALA A 22 9.09 12.77 7.54
CA ALA A 22 9.87 13.33 8.66
C ALA A 22 10.06 14.85 8.57
N SER A 23 9.83 15.47 7.41
CA SER A 23 10.02 16.92 7.25
C SER A 23 9.00 17.71 8.07
N THR A 24 9.47 18.70 8.81
CA THR A 24 8.64 19.70 9.51
C THR A 24 8.32 20.91 8.65
N ASN A 25 8.91 21.02 7.46
CA ASN A 25 8.74 22.16 6.56
C ASN A 25 7.42 22.01 5.76
N SER A 26 6.39 22.73 6.20
CA SER A 26 5.06 22.70 5.57
C SER A 26 5.06 23.20 4.13
N THR A 27 5.85 24.23 3.83
CA THR A 27 5.97 24.78 2.46
C THR A 27 6.60 23.76 1.51
N PHE A 28 7.61 23.02 1.99
CA PHE A 28 8.19 21.93 1.20
C PHE A 28 7.17 20.83 0.92
N LYS A 29 6.44 20.40 1.96
CA LYS A 29 5.41 19.36 1.81
C LYS A 29 4.32 19.79 0.83
N GLN A 30 3.85 21.02 0.93
CA GLN A 30 2.82 21.54 0.02
C GLN A 30 3.30 21.58 -1.43
N LYS A 31 4.45 22.22 -1.70
CA LYS A 31 4.99 22.32 -3.08
C LYS A 31 5.30 20.95 -3.68
N PHE A 32 5.78 20.03 -2.85
CA PHE A 32 6.05 18.67 -3.30
C PHE A 32 4.76 17.92 -3.64
N SER A 33 3.73 18.05 -2.80
CA SER A 33 2.40 17.48 -3.06
C SER A 33 1.79 18.02 -4.36
N GLU A 34 1.83 19.34 -4.55
CA GLU A 34 1.34 20.00 -5.78
C GLU A 34 2.06 19.49 -7.04
N LEU A 35 3.37 19.36 -6.99
CA LEU A 35 4.16 18.81 -8.09
C LEU A 35 3.78 17.35 -8.36
N PHE A 36 3.60 16.57 -7.30
CA PHE A 36 3.25 15.17 -7.38
C PHE A 36 1.84 14.97 -7.98
N ASP A 37 0.90 15.82 -7.60
CA ASP A 37 -0.45 15.85 -8.19
C ASP A 37 -0.40 16.14 -9.69
N GLN A 38 0.37 17.14 -10.10
CA GLN A 38 0.52 17.46 -11.52
C GLN A 38 1.07 16.31 -12.34
N LEU A 39 1.94 15.49 -11.77
CA LEU A 39 2.60 14.38 -12.48
C LEU A 39 1.76 13.09 -12.50
N TYR A 40 1.01 12.80 -11.44
CA TYR A 40 0.48 11.44 -11.23
C TYR A 40 -1.02 11.36 -10.97
N LYS A 41 -1.69 12.47 -10.64
CA LYS A 41 -3.11 12.44 -10.27
C LYS A 41 -3.98 11.90 -11.39
N GLU A 42 -3.73 12.32 -12.63
CA GLU A 42 -4.51 11.85 -13.79
C GLU A 42 -4.37 10.33 -13.99
N ASP A 43 -3.15 9.80 -13.86
CA ASP A 43 -2.90 8.36 -14.01
C ASP A 43 -3.51 7.57 -12.86
N PHE A 44 -3.47 8.11 -11.63
CA PHE A 44 -4.15 7.53 -10.49
C PHE A 44 -5.67 7.51 -10.70
N ASP A 45 -6.28 8.63 -11.05
CA ASP A 45 -7.72 8.76 -11.28
C ASP A 45 -8.19 7.81 -12.39
N ARG A 46 -7.40 7.70 -13.46
CA ARG A 46 -7.66 6.74 -14.53
C ARG A 46 -7.59 5.30 -14.04
N ALA A 47 -6.60 4.99 -13.19
CA ALA A 47 -6.41 3.65 -12.64
C ALA A 47 -7.57 3.23 -11.72
N VAL A 48 -8.09 4.15 -10.91
CA VAL A 48 -9.18 3.88 -9.96
C VAL A 48 -10.58 4.17 -10.52
N SER A 49 -10.70 4.62 -11.78
CA SER A 49 -11.99 4.90 -12.41
C SER A 49 -12.81 3.62 -12.63
N PRO A 50 -14.08 3.58 -12.22
CA PRO A 50 -14.95 2.43 -12.48
C PRO A 50 -15.33 2.26 -13.95
N LYS A 51 -15.15 3.30 -14.76
CA LYS A 51 -15.59 3.35 -16.17
C LYS A 51 -14.57 2.80 -17.17
N GLN A 52 -13.35 2.47 -16.74
CA GLN A 52 -12.38 1.90 -17.65
C GLN A 52 -12.52 0.38 -17.71
N PRO A 53 -12.81 -0.18 -18.90
CA PRO A 53 -12.68 -1.60 -19.12
C PRO A 53 -11.24 -2.02 -18.83
N LYS A 54 -11.02 -3.29 -18.42
CA LYS A 54 -9.68 -3.88 -18.37
C LYS A 54 -9.02 -3.69 -19.73
N ILE A 55 -8.28 -2.60 -19.90
CA ILE A 55 -7.38 -2.49 -21.04
C ILE A 55 -6.24 -3.44 -20.69
N LEU A 56 -6.15 -4.55 -21.37
CA LEU A 56 -4.99 -5.44 -21.35
C LEU A 56 -3.81 -4.63 -21.92
N LEU A 57 -3.12 -3.93 -21.04
CA LEU A 57 -1.86 -3.28 -21.38
C LEU A 57 -0.78 -4.38 -21.44
N PRO A 58 0.27 -4.21 -22.27
CA PRO A 58 1.44 -5.08 -22.18
C PRO A 58 1.94 -5.16 -20.73
N ALA A 59 2.37 -6.33 -20.28
CA ALA A 59 2.70 -6.62 -18.88
C ALA A 59 3.60 -5.57 -18.19
N ASN A 60 4.56 -5.02 -18.92
CA ASN A 60 5.43 -3.94 -18.43
C ASN A 60 4.72 -2.59 -18.17
N LYS A 61 3.59 -2.33 -18.84
CA LYS A 61 2.76 -1.13 -18.58
C LYS A 61 1.86 -1.31 -17.37
N ASP A 62 1.40 -2.52 -17.09
CA ASP A 62 0.59 -2.82 -15.90
C ASP A 62 1.42 -2.70 -14.62
N GLU A 63 2.68 -3.15 -14.65
CA GLU A 63 3.59 -2.99 -13.53
C GLU A 63 3.87 -1.51 -13.25
N LEU A 64 4.18 -0.72 -14.29
CA LEU A 64 4.38 0.71 -14.15
C LEU A 64 3.16 1.39 -13.55
N ARG A 65 1.97 1.09 -14.07
CA ARG A 65 0.71 1.63 -13.56
C ARG A 65 0.53 1.31 -12.07
N THR A 66 0.78 0.06 -11.69
CA THR A 66 0.70 -0.36 -10.29
C THR A 66 1.68 0.42 -9.42
N GLN A 67 2.91 0.64 -9.88
CA GLN A 67 3.91 1.41 -9.14
C GLN A 67 3.51 2.89 -9.00
N LEU A 68 2.96 3.51 -10.03
CA LEU A 68 2.47 4.89 -9.98
C LEU A 68 1.29 5.04 -9.00
N VAL A 69 0.32 4.12 -9.08
CA VAL A 69 -0.83 4.10 -8.18
C VAL A 69 -0.39 3.90 -6.72
N LYS A 70 0.55 2.99 -6.49
CA LYS A 70 1.13 2.73 -5.17
C LYS A 70 1.86 3.95 -4.63
N THR A 71 2.64 4.62 -5.47
CA THR A 71 3.37 5.83 -5.08
C THR A 71 2.39 6.97 -4.79
N TYR A 72 1.35 7.16 -5.60
CA TYR A 72 0.31 8.16 -5.32
C TYR A 72 -0.40 7.89 -3.99
N ALA A 73 -0.80 6.65 -3.74
CA ALA A 73 -1.44 6.26 -2.49
C ALA A 73 -0.56 6.48 -1.25
N LEU A 74 0.75 6.41 -1.40
CA LEU A 74 1.70 6.68 -0.32
C LEU A 74 1.73 8.17 0.07
N TYR A 75 1.69 9.08 -0.91
CA TYR A 75 1.75 10.53 -0.66
C TYR A 75 0.38 11.15 -0.38
N HIS A 76 -0.70 10.56 -0.87
CA HIS A 76 -2.09 11.00 -0.71
C HIS A 76 -2.99 9.89 -0.15
N PRO A 77 -2.65 9.33 1.04
CA PRO A 77 -3.33 8.15 1.55
C PRO A 77 -4.83 8.39 1.80
N GLN A 78 -5.23 9.58 2.24
CA GLN A 78 -6.63 9.91 2.50
C GLN A 78 -7.45 9.87 1.21
N GLU A 79 -7.02 10.60 0.18
CA GLU A 79 -7.72 10.64 -1.11
C GLU A 79 -7.76 9.25 -1.76
N ALA A 80 -6.64 8.52 -1.71
CA ALA A 80 -6.56 7.17 -2.24
C ALA A 80 -7.51 6.21 -1.50
N SER A 81 -7.54 6.26 -0.18
CA SER A 81 -8.44 5.45 0.65
C SER A 81 -9.91 5.68 0.31
N GLU A 82 -10.31 6.93 0.16
CA GLU A 82 -11.68 7.31 -0.21
C GLU A 82 -12.06 6.79 -1.60
N LYS A 83 -11.22 7.03 -2.61
CA LYS A 83 -11.47 6.59 -3.99
C LYS A 83 -11.50 5.06 -4.12
N PHE A 84 -10.60 4.35 -3.45
CA PHE A 84 -10.62 2.89 -3.44
C PHE A 84 -11.87 2.34 -2.75
N SER A 85 -12.27 2.94 -1.63
CA SER A 85 -13.48 2.52 -0.89
C SER A 85 -14.74 2.72 -1.72
N LEU A 86 -14.85 3.83 -2.44
CA LEU A 86 -15.96 4.10 -3.35
C LEU A 86 -16.02 3.12 -4.52
N ARG A 87 -14.85 2.68 -5.01
CA ARG A 87 -14.78 1.76 -6.15
C ARG A 87 -15.02 0.30 -5.77
N PHE A 88 -14.34 -0.18 -4.75
CA PHE A 88 -14.29 -1.61 -4.47
C PHE A 88 -15.14 -2.04 -3.29
N HIS A 89 -15.46 -1.12 -2.37
CA HIS A 89 -16.18 -1.37 -1.11
C HIS A 89 -15.47 -2.34 -0.15
N SER A 90 -14.69 -3.28 -0.67
CA SER A 90 -13.88 -4.23 0.12
C SER A 90 -12.66 -4.72 -0.65
N LEU A 91 -11.67 -5.29 0.06
CA LEU A 91 -10.45 -5.84 -0.55
C LEU A 91 -10.73 -7.01 -1.49
N GLU A 92 -11.72 -7.85 -1.17
CA GLU A 92 -12.08 -9.03 -1.98
C GLU A 92 -12.55 -8.66 -3.39
N LYS A 93 -13.07 -7.44 -3.55
CA LYS A 93 -13.55 -6.92 -4.83
C LYS A 93 -12.48 -6.14 -5.60
N ALA A 94 -11.35 -5.88 -4.97
CA ALA A 94 -10.25 -5.17 -5.62
C ALA A 94 -9.54 -6.06 -6.65
N GLN A 95 -9.06 -5.45 -7.72
CA GLN A 95 -8.19 -6.12 -8.68
C GLN A 95 -6.85 -6.45 -8.01
N SER A 96 -6.25 -7.59 -8.34
CA SER A 96 -5.04 -8.10 -7.67
C SER A 96 -3.87 -7.11 -7.67
N GLU A 97 -3.71 -6.34 -8.73
CA GLU A 97 -2.71 -5.28 -8.87
C GLU A 97 -2.98 -4.05 -7.98
N LEU A 98 -4.24 -3.81 -7.62
CA LEU A 98 -4.65 -2.67 -6.80
C LEU A 98 -4.85 -2.99 -5.32
N ILE A 99 -4.73 -4.26 -4.92
CA ILE A 99 -4.88 -4.68 -3.51
C ILE A 99 -3.84 -4.00 -2.62
N GLU A 100 -2.58 -3.98 -3.03
CA GLU A 100 -1.51 -3.40 -2.22
C GLU A 100 -1.69 -1.88 -2.01
N PRO A 101 -1.84 -1.02 -3.05
CA PRO A 101 -2.06 0.39 -2.83
C PRO A 101 -3.37 0.70 -2.08
N TYR A 102 -4.41 -0.11 -2.26
CA TYR A 102 -5.63 0.01 -1.48
C TYR A 102 -5.38 -0.30 0.00
N ALA A 103 -4.79 -1.45 0.31
CA ALA A 103 -4.47 -1.84 1.68
C ALA A 103 -3.54 -0.82 2.37
N MET A 104 -2.52 -0.33 1.66
CA MET A 104 -1.62 0.73 2.16
C MET A 104 -2.38 1.99 2.56
N SER A 105 -3.18 2.55 1.66
CA SER A 105 -3.91 3.79 1.92
C SER A 105 -4.89 3.63 3.09
N MET A 106 -5.55 2.48 3.18
CA MET A 106 -6.47 2.17 4.27
C MET A 106 -5.75 2.07 5.62
N MET A 107 -4.56 1.44 5.67
CA MET A 107 -3.77 1.34 6.90
C MET A 107 -3.20 2.68 7.33
N MET A 108 -2.74 3.50 6.39
CA MET A 108 -2.22 4.84 6.67
C MET A 108 -3.28 5.85 7.13
N THR A 109 -4.57 5.54 6.95
CA THR A 109 -5.70 6.38 7.38
C THR A 109 -6.52 5.77 8.50
N ASP A 110 -6.18 4.56 8.95
CA ASP A 110 -6.92 3.83 9.99
C ASP A 110 -6.57 4.31 11.40
N THR A 111 -6.95 5.54 11.72
CA THR A 111 -6.73 6.12 13.05
C THR A 111 -7.37 5.31 14.18
N PRO A 112 -8.61 4.80 14.04
CA PRO A 112 -9.23 3.94 15.07
C PRO A 112 -8.57 2.56 15.19
N GLY A 113 -7.89 2.08 14.14
CA GLY A 113 -7.33 0.72 14.10
C GLY A 113 -8.36 -0.39 13.86
N GLU A 114 -9.53 -0.05 13.35
CA GLU A 114 -10.65 -0.99 13.16
C GLU A 114 -10.48 -1.89 11.94
N LYS A 115 -9.69 -1.46 10.95
CA LYS A 115 -9.52 -2.18 9.69
C LYS A 115 -8.49 -3.32 9.76
N TYR A 116 -7.64 -3.29 10.77
CA TYR A 116 -6.57 -4.27 10.94
C TYR A 116 -7.09 -5.72 10.96
N ASP A 117 -8.09 -5.99 11.79
CA ASP A 117 -8.60 -7.36 11.95
C ASP A 117 -9.24 -7.89 10.67
N SER A 118 -9.99 -7.05 9.94
CA SER A 118 -10.59 -7.42 8.64
C SER A 118 -9.52 -7.74 7.59
N PHE A 119 -8.42 -7.00 7.58
CA PHE A 119 -7.30 -7.25 6.64
C PHE A 119 -6.54 -8.52 6.98
N ILE A 120 -6.34 -8.81 8.27
CA ILE A 120 -5.76 -10.09 8.71
C ILE A 120 -6.66 -11.26 8.30
N GLN A 121 -7.98 -11.15 8.48
CA GLN A 121 -8.91 -12.18 8.06
C GLN A 121 -8.89 -12.40 6.55
N PHE A 122 -8.89 -11.33 5.76
CA PHE A 122 -8.75 -11.41 4.31
C PHE A 122 -7.43 -12.08 3.88
N ALA A 123 -6.29 -11.70 4.48
CA ALA A 123 -5.01 -12.32 4.18
C ALA A 123 -4.97 -13.80 4.52
N LYS A 124 -5.64 -14.22 5.61
CA LYS A 124 -5.74 -15.64 5.98
C LYS A 124 -6.64 -16.43 5.04
N ALA A 125 -7.72 -15.84 4.56
CA ALA A 125 -8.70 -16.48 3.69
C ALA A 125 -8.25 -16.59 2.23
N THR A 126 -7.42 -15.66 1.74
CA THR A 126 -6.97 -15.71 0.35
C THR A 126 -6.00 -16.87 0.10
N PRO A 127 -6.17 -17.65 -0.98
CA PRO A 127 -5.25 -18.73 -1.32
C PRO A 127 -3.95 -18.23 -1.98
N ASP A 128 -3.93 -17.04 -2.54
CA ASP A 128 -2.79 -16.48 -3.28
C ASP A 128 -1.72 -15.92 -2.34
N PRO A 129 -0.50 -16.54 -2.29
CA PRO A 129 0.58 -16.08 -1.43
C PRO A 129 1.03 -14.66 -1.74
N SER A 130 1.03 -14.26 -3.02
CA SER A 130 1.44 -12.91 -3.44
C SER A 130 0.49 -11.83 -2.89
N ILE A 131 -0.81 -12.11 -2.86
CA ILE A 131 -1.81 -11.23 -2.27
C ILE A 131 -1.62 -11.17 -0.74
N LYS A 132 -1.38 -12.31 -0.09
CA LYS A 132 -1.06 -12.34 1.36
C LYS A 132 0.10 -11.42 1.69
N ASP A 133 1.21 -11.55 0.97
CA ASP A 133 2.42 -10.76 1.22
C ASP A 133 2.17 -9.27 1.05
N LYS A 134 1.42 -8.87 0.03
CA LYS A 134 1.03 -7.47 -0.20
C LYS A 134 0.20 -6.89 0.95
N VAL A 135 -0.77 -7.66 1.46
CA VAL A 135 -1.60 -7.22 2.57
C VAL A 135 -0.77 -7.15 3.85
N TYR A 136 0.02 -8.17 4.18
CA TYR A 136 0.86 -8.16 5.36
C TYR A 136 1.89 -7.02 5.35
N ALA A 137 2.51 -6.75 4.20
CA ALA A 137 3.42 -5.62 4.05
C ALA A 137 2.72 -4.27 4.33
N SER A 138 1.45 -4.15 3.94
CA SER A 138 0.66 -2.93 4.16
C SER A 138 0.28 -2.72 5.63
N LEU A 139 0.11 -3.78 6.43
CA LEU A 139 -0.24 -3.66 7.85
C LEU A 139 0.80 -2.89 8.66
N GLY A 140 2.08 -2.99 8.29
CA GLY A 140 3.17 -2.25 8.95
C GLY A 140 3.07 -0.73 8.80
N LEU A 141 2.24 -0.23 7.89
CA LEU A 141 1.99 1.20 7.66
C LEU A 141 0.85 1.76 8.51
N ASN A 142 0.19 0.94 9.35
CA ASN A 142 -0.90 1.40 10.20
C ASN A 142 -0.43 2.51 11.14
N ILE A 143 -1.15 3.63 11.17
CA ILE A 143 -0.80 4.80 11.99
C ILE A 143 -1.20 4.65 13.45
N ASN A 144 -2.11 3.73 13.76
CA ASN A 144 -2.53 3.48 15.13
C ASN A 144 -1.44 2.76 15.92
N SER A 145 -0.99 3.36 17.02
CA SER A 145 0.11 2.83 17.84
C SER A 145 -0.21 1.47 18.47
N GLU A 146 -1.47 1.25 18.87
CA GLU A 146 -1.88 -0.02 19.48
C GLU A 146 -1.93 -1.15 18.46
N VAL A 147 -2.36 -0.85 17.21
CA VAL A 147 -2.29 -1.81 16.10
C VAL A 147 -0.84 -2.17 15.80
N ARG A 148 0.05 -1.17 15.74
CA ARG A 148 1.49 -1.43 15.54
C ARG A 148 2.08 -2.32 16.64
N LYS A 149 1.72 -2.10 17.90
CA LYS A 149 2.15 -2.98 19.01
C LYS A 149 1.66 -4.41 18.81
N LYS A 150 0.39 -4.62 18.43
CA LYS A 150 -0.16 -5.95 18.12
C LYS A 150 0.62 -6.64 16.99
N ILE A 151 0.99 -5.91 15.92
CA ILE A 151 1.78 -6.43 14.81
C ILE A 151 3.15 -6.90 15.32
N PHE A 152 3.85 -6.05 16.07
CA PHE A 152 5.16 -6.40 16.63
C PHE A 152 5.09 -7.60 17.56
N GLN A 153 4.09 -7.66 18.44
CA GLN A 153 3.89 -8.79 19.33
C GLN A 153 3.67 -10.09 18.55
N SER A 154 2.81 -10.06 17.53
CA SER A 154 2.55 -11.23 16.68
C SER A 154 3.82 -11.73 15.96
N ILE A 155 4.65 -10.82 15.47
CA ILE A 155 5.94 -11.18 14.84
C ILE A 155 6.88 -11.80 15.88
N PHE A 156 6.97 -11.20 17.06
CA PHE A 156 7.81 -11.69 18.14
C PHE A 156 7.41 -13.10 18.60
N ASP A 157 6.11 -13.35 18.75
CA ASP A 157 5.57 -14.65 19.14
C ASP A 157 5.88 -15.74 18.10
N VAL A 158 5.82 -15.40 16.82
CA VAL A 158 6.19 -16.32 15.72
C VAL A 158 7.70 -16.64 15.78
N ILE A 159 8.54 -15.63 15.94
CA ILE A 159 10.01 -15.84 16.03
C ILE A 159 10.35 -16.68 17.26
N LEU A 160 9.77 -16.36 18.41
CA LEU A 160 9.98 -17.11 19.65
C LEU A 160 9.55 -18.57 19.48
N GLY A 161 8.39 -18.82 18.87
CA GLY A 161 7.90 -20.17 18.59
C GLY A 161 8.85 -20.96 17.66
N MET A 162 9.43 -20.31 16.66
CA MET A 162 10.44 -20.94 15.79
C MET A 162 11.72 -21.29 16.55
N VAL A 163 12.22 -20.38 17.38
CA VAL A 163 13.42 -20.60 18.20
C VAL A 163 13.21 -21.76 19.19
N LEU A 164 12.08 -21.80 19.86
CA LEU A 164 11.76 -22.87 20.80
C LEU A 164 11.66 -24.22 20.11
N LYS A 165 11.08 -24.30 18.91
CA LYS A 165 11.07 -25.53 18.11
C LYS A 165 12.48 -25.98 17.74
N LEU A 166 13.36 -25.08 17.33
CA LEU A 166 14.75 -25.43 17.01
C LEU A 166 15.54 -25.96 18.22
N LEU A 167 15.25 -25.43 19.41
CA LEU A 167 15.90 -25.88 20.67
C LEU A 167 15.34 -27.21 21.18
N SER A 168 14.10 -27.56 20.85
CA SER A 168 13.49 -28.84 21.27
C SER A 168 13.90 -30.04 20.41
N TRP A 169 14.66 -29.84 19.33
CA TRP A 169 15.17 -30.90 18.44
C TRP A 169 16.53 -31.45 18.88
N LYS A 170 16.97 -31.21 20.12
CA LYS A 170 18.13 -31.81 20.76
C LYS A 170 17.69 -32.88 21.75
#